data_2d97f26e45cd0f0dcc54fb1dcf3c6665
#
_entry.id   2d97f26e45cd0f0dcc54fb1dcf3c6665
#
_cell.length_a   1.000
_cell.length_b   1.000
_cell.length_c   1.000
_cell.angle_alpha   90.00
_cell.angle_beta   90.00
_cell.angle_gamma   90.00
#
_symmetry.space_group_name_H-M   'P 1'
#
loop_
_entity.id
_entity.type
_entity.pdbx_description
1 polymer ?
#
loop_
_entity_poly.entity_id
_entity_poly.type
_entity_poly.pdbx_seq_one_letter_code
_entity_poly.pdbx_strand_id
1 'polypeptide(L)'
;MEEQNTPLGSFSFDNGAGARLAQLRENIQQARTEIRKYVIGQDEMIELLLVGILSNGHILLEGVPGIAKTLTAKVFSKTLSAHFARIQFTPDMMPSDIIGTSVYNQKDGNFQFKRGPVFSNIILIDEINRAPAKT
;
A
#
# COMPACT_ATOMS: atom_id res chain seq x y z
N MET A 1 39.81 -44.48 -6.45
CA MET A 1 39.40 -43.09 -6.47
C MET A 1 37.95 -43.05 -6.04
N GLU A 2 37.72 -42.85 -4.74
CA GLU A 2 36.39 -42.74 -4.16
C GLU A 2 35.99 -41.27 -4.19
N GLU A 3 34.96 -40.93 -4.95
CA GLU A 3 34.35 -39.61 -4.92
C GLU A 3 33.58 -39.46 -3.61
N GLN A 4 34.07 -38.60 -2.75
CA GLN A 4 33.39 -38.18 -1.55
C GLN A 4 32.20 -37.29 -1.92
N ASN A 5 31.01 -37.85 -1.84
CA ASN A 5 29.74 -37.19 -1.98
C ASN A 5 29.47 -36.38 -0.69
N THR A 6 29.84 -35.10 -0.69
CA THR A 6 29.53 -34.16 0.42
C THR A 6 28.05 -33.85 0.38
N PRO A 7 27.25 -34.16 1.41
CA PRO A 7 25.83 -33.80 1.42
C PRO A 7 25.70 -32.28 1.52
N LEU A 8 24.91 -31.70 0.61
CA LEU A 8 24.48 -30.32 0.64
C LEU A 8 23.92 -30.03 2.03
N GLY A 9 24.53 -29.05 2.73
CA GLY A 9 24.22 -28.69 4.09
C GLY A 9 22.73 -28.47 4.28
N SER A 10 22.20 -29.08 5.33
CA SER A 10 20.84 -28.86 5.81
C SER A 10 20.70 -27.39 6.17
N PHE A 11 19.93 -26.63 5.39
CA PHE A 11 19.49 -25.30 5.77
C PHE A 11 18.56 -25.44 6.98
N SER A 12 19.10 -25.26 8.18
CA SER A 12 18.32 -25.10 9.39
C SER A 12 17.72 -23.69 9.36
N PHE A 13 16.45 -23.58 9.02
CA PHE A 13 15.71 -22.34 9.25
C PHE A 13 15.73 -22.09 10.76
N ASP A 14 16.25 -20.93 11.16
CA ASP A 14 16.20 -20.44 12.51
C ASP A 14 14.76 -20.58 13.04
N ASN A 15 14.58 -21.21 14.22
CA ASN A 15 13.26 -21.45 14.82
C ASN A 15 12.41 -20.17 14.96
N GLY A 16 13.06 -18.99 15.00
CA GLY A 16 12.40 -17.69 14.98
C GLY A 16 11.81 -17.29 13.63
N ALA A 17 12.42 -17.67 12.51
CA ALA A 17 11.93 -17.34 11.18
C ALA A 17 10.65 -18.13 10.84
N GLY A 18 10.59 -19.41 11.20
CA GLY A 18 9.39 -20.24 11.02
C GLY A 18 8.18 -19.71 11.77
N ALA A 19 8.36 -19.32 13.04
CA ALA A 19 7.29 -18.75 13.85
C ALA A 19 6.79 -17.40 13.29
N ARG A 20 7.71 -16.55 12.81
CA ARG A 20 7.35 -15.27 12.18
C ARG A 20 6.56 -15.47 10.88
N LEU A 21 6.95 -16.43 10.05
CA LEU A 21 6.23 -16.77 8.82
C LEU A 21 4.83 -17.31 9.12
N ALA A 22 4.68 -18.17 10.14
CA ALA A 22 3.37 -18.67 10.57
C ALA A 22 2.47 -17.53 11.04
N GLN A 23 2.97 -16.62 11.86
CA GLN A 23 2.24 -15.45 12.33
C GLN A 23 1.85 -14.51 11.18
N LEU A 24 2.77 -14.26 10.24
CA LEU A 24 2.48 -13.44 9.06
C LEU A 24 1.38 -14.05 8.20
N ARG A 25 1.43 -15.36 7.99
CA ARG A 25 0.39 -16.10 7.26
C ARG A 25 -0.98 -15.95 7.93
N GLU A 26 -1.04 -16.07 9.23
CA GLU A 26 -2.28 -15.91 9.98
C GLU A 26 -2.82 -14.49 9.86
N ASN A 27 -1.97 -13.47 10.02
CA ASN A 27 -2.35 -12.07 9.87
C ASN A 27 -2.89 -11.77 8.47
N ILE A 28 -2.29 -12.33 7.42
CA ILE A 28 -2.75 -12.17 6.03
C ILE A 28 -4.13 -12.80 5.86
N GLN A 29 -4.36 -14.00 6.41
CA GLN A 29 -5.66 -14.66 6.34
C GLN A 29 -6.75 -13.89 7.07
N GLN A 30 -6.43 -13.33 8.23
CA GLN A 30 -7.35 -12.47 8.99
C GLN A 30 -7.67 -11.19 8.19
N ALA A 31 -6.67 -10.50 7.65
CA ALA A 31 -6.86 -9.33 6.82
C ALA A 31 -7.74 -9.62 5.59
N ARG A 32 -7.48 -10.72 4.90
CA ARG A 32 -8.29 -11.19 3.77
C ARG A 32 -9.75 -11.41 4.16
N THR A 33 -9.99 -12.07 5.28
CA THR A 33 -11.33 -12.35 5.79
C THR A 33 -12.07 -11.06 6.12
N GLU A 34 -11.41 -10.09 6.76
CA GLU A 34 -12.00 -8.80 7.07
C GLU A 34 -12.35 -8.00 5.80
N ILE A 35 -11.46 -7.98 4.81
CA ILE A 35 -11.68 -7.25 3.56
C ILE A 35 -12.87 -7.83 2.79
N ARG A 36 -13.01 -9.16 2.76
CA ARG A 36 -14.10 -9.86 2.08
C ARG A 36 -15.49 -9.54 2.63
N LYS A 37 -15.60 -9.08 3.85
CA LYS A 37 -16.88 -8.63 4.43
C LYS A 37 -17.45 -7.41 3.71
N TYR A 38 -16.58 -6.57 3.15
CA TYR A 38 -16.95 -5.31 2.51
C TYR A 38 -16.78 -5.32 0.99
N VAL A 39 -15.86 -6.14 0.49
CA VAL A 39 -15.53 -6.25 -0.95
C VAL A 39 -15.92 -7.65 -1.43
N ILE A 40 -17.14 -7.75 -1.94
CA ILE A 40 -17.72 -9.04 -2.37
C ILE A 40 -17.44 -9.25 -3.85
N GLY A 41 -17.09 -10.50 -4.23
CA GLY A 41 -16.92 -10.91 -5.63
C GLY A 41 -15.65 -10.38 -6.31
N GLN A 42 -14.66 -9.86 -5.55
CA GLN A 42 -13.41 -9.31 -6.06
C GLN A 42 -12.18 -10.04 -5.46
N ASP A 43 -12.28 -11.36 -5.33
CA ASP A 43 -11.24 -12.16 -4.65
C ASP A 43 -9.88 -12.03 -5.30
N GLU A 44 -9.81 -12.06 -6.62
CA GLU A 44 -8.57 -11.90 -7.38
C GLU A 44 -7.92 -10.54 -7.13
N MET A 45 -8.72 -9.46 -7.14
CA MET A 45 -8.23 -8.12 -6.84
C MET A 45 -7.69 -8.03 -5.41
N ILE A 46 -8.36 -8.65 -4.44
CA ILE A 46 -7.90 -8.69 -3.04
C ILE A 46 -6.55 -9.39 -2.94
N GLU A 47 -6.37 -10.54 -3.60
CA GLU A 47 -5.10 -11.27 -3.62
C GLU A 47 -3.97 -10.45 -4.22
N LEU A 48 -4.20 -9.85 -5.39
CA LEU A 48 -3.19 -9.02 -6.06
C LEU A 48 -2.79 -7.79 -5.24
N LEU A 49 -3.75 -7.18 -4.55
CA LEU A 49 -3.48 -6.07 -3.64
C LEU A 49 -2.63 -6.51 -2.43
N LEU A 50 -2.92 -7.65 -1.83
CA LEU A 50 -2.11 -8.22 -0.76
C LEU A 50 -0.68 -8.52 -1.24
N VAL A 51 -0.52 -9.12 -2.42
CA VAL A 51 0.80 -9.36 -3.03
C VAL A 51 1.55 -8.05 -3.25
N GLY A 52 0.91 -7.04 -3.80
CA GLY A 52 1.53 -5.73 -4.03
C GLY A 52 2.01 -5.06 -2.74
N ILE A 53 1.21 -5.13 -1.68
CA ILE A 53 1.58 -4.58 -0.36
C ILE A 53 2.75 -5.37 0.25
N LEU A 54 2.71 -6.70 0.21
CA LEU A 54 3.76 -7.55 0.77
C LEU A 54 5.10 -7.41 0.03
N SER A 55 5.04 -7.12 -1.28
CA SER A 55 6.24 -6.85 -2.08
C SER A 55 6.69 -5.37 -2.02
N ASN A 56 6.04 -4.54 -1.22
CA ASN A 56 6.29 -3.09 -1.14
C ASN A 56 6.27 -2.43 -2.52
N GLY A 57 5.34 -2.86 -3.37
CA GLY A 57 5.22 -2.45 -4.76
C GLY A 57 4.08 -1.45 -5.00
N HIS A 58 4.04 -0.92 -6.21
CA HIS A 58 2.93 -0.13 -6.72
C HIS A 58 1.99 -1.01 -7.54
N ILE A 59 0.69 -0.68 -7.53
CA ILE A 59 -0.35 -1.48 -8.16
C ILE A 59 -1.13 -0.60 -9.13
N LEU A 60 -1.27 -1.06 -10.35
CA LEU A 60 -2.16 -0.47 -11.33
C LEU A 60 -3.48 -1.24 -11.34
N LEU A 61 -4.59 -0.54 -11.04
CA LEU A 61 -5.93 -1.11 -11.09
C LEU A 61 -6.64 -0.65 -12.36
N GLU A 62 -6.69 -1.52 -13.36
CA GLU A 62 -7.47 -1.32 -14.56
C GLU A 62 -8.84 -2.01 -14.45
N GLY A 63 -9.84 -1.44 -15.08
CA GLY A 63 -11.17 -2.04 -15.12
C GLY A 63 -12.29 -1.02 -15.30
N VAL A 64 -13.49 -1.53 -15.56
CA VAL A 64 -14.67 -0.70 -15.80
C VAL A 64 -15.00 0.21 -14.60
N PRO A 65 -15.64 1.35 -14.82
CA PRO A 65 -16.16 2.19 -13.75
C PRO A 65 -17.12 1.41 -12.86
N GLY A 66 -17.06 1.63 -11.53
CA GLY A 66 -17.99 0.96 -10.61
C GLY A 66 -17.44 -0.28 -9.88
N ILE A 67 -16.22 -0.73 -10.16
CA ILE A 67 -15.57 -1.88 -9.47
C ILE A 67 -15.12 -1.52 -8.04
N ALA A 68 -15.80 -0.68 -7.32
CA ALA A 68 -15.50 -0.35 -5.92
C ALA A 68 -14.01 -0.10 -5.58
N LYS A 69 -13.17 0.32 -6.55
CA LYS A 69 -11.72 0.53 -6.41
C LYS A 69 -11.38 1.39 -5.18
N THR A 70 -12.07 2.51 -5.03
CA THR A 70 -11.88 3.42 -3.89
C THR A 70 -12.29 2.78 -2.57
N LEU A 71 -13.40 2.03 -2.55
CA LEU A 71 -13.84 1.31 -1.36
C LEU A 71 -12.82 0.28 -0.95
N THR A 72 -12.32 -0.50 -1.91
CA THR A 72 -11.32 -1.55 -1.65
C THR A 72 -10.05 -0.95 -1.05
N ALA A 73 -9.46 0.08 -1.66
CA ALA A 73 -8.27 0.74 -1.13
C ALA A 73 -8.49 1.30 0.29
N LYS A 74 -9.66 1.86 0.56
CA LYS A 74 -10.03 2.37 1.88
C LYS A 74 -10.22 1.26 2.92
N VAL A 75 -10.82 0.14 2.54
CA VAL A 75 -10.97 -1.03 3.41
C VAL A 75 -9.61 -1.62 3.74
N PHE A 76 -8.74 -1.79 2.72
CA PHE A 76 -7.36 -2.24 2.92
C PHE A 76 -6.60 -1.38 3.92
N SER A 77 -6.63 -0.06 3.74
CA SER A 77 -5.92 0.85 4.65
C SER A 77 -6.39 0.72 6.09
N LYS A 78 -7.70 0.57 6.31
CA LYS A 78 -8.27 0.38 7.65
C LYS A 78 -7.87 -0.96 8.25
N THR A 79 -7.94 -2.05 7.48
CA THR A 79 -7.58 -3.40 7.95
C THR A 79 -6.10 -3.48 8.35
N LEU A 80 -5.23 -2.74 7.64
CA LEU A 80 -3.79 -2.69 7.91
C LEU A 80 -3.39 -1.57 8.87
N SER A 81 -4.34 -0.83 9.44
CA SER A 81 -4.08 0.34 10.29
C SER A 81 -3.14 1.36 9.64
N ALA A 82 -3.23 1.51 8.32
CA ALA A 82 -2.38 2.38 7.51
C ALA A 82 -3.06 3.71 7.20
N HIS A 83 -2.28 4.80 7.14
CA HIS A 83 -2.79 6.09 6.67
C HIS A 83 -3.15 6.02 5.20
N PHE A 84 -4.37 6.44 4.89
CA PHE A 84 -4.91 6.45 3.54
C PHE A 84 -5.09 7.88 3.02
N ALA A 85 -4.65 8.12 1.80
CA ALA A 85 -4.98 9.32 1.06
C ALA A 85 -5.54 8.97 -0.32
N ARG A 86 -6.38 9.85 -0.84
CA ARG A 86 -6.85 9.81 -2.23
C ARG A 86 -6.41 11.07 -2.93
N ILE A 87 -5.78 10.92 -4.07
CA ILE A 87 -5.39 12.03 -4.96
C ILE A 87 -6.16 11.84 -6.27
N GLN A 88 -6.99 12.79 -6.59
CA GLN A 88 -7.68 12.85 -7.88
C GLN A 88 -7.04 13.96 -8.70
N PHE A 89 -6.33 13.59 -9.76
CA PHE A 89 -5.64 14.55 -10.60
C PHE A 89 -6.60 15.40 -11.43
N THR A 90 -6.32 16.70 -11.48
CA THR A 90 -7.01 17.70 -12.31
C THR A 90 -5.98 18.55 -13.05
N PRO A 91 -6.33 19.16 -14.20
CA PRO A 91 -5.37 19.93 -15.00
C PRO A 91 -4.78 21.16 -14.30
N ASP A 92 -5.44 21.66 -13.28
CA ASP A 92 -5.05 22.83 -12.48
C ASP A 92 -4.26 22.50 -11.22
N MET A 93 -4.08 21.20 -10.90
CA MET A 93 -3.39 20.76 -9.70
C MET A 93 -1.93 21.20 -9.68
N MET A 94 -1.47 21.61 -8.51
CA MET A 94 -0.09 22.04 -8.26
C MET A 94 0.71 20.98 -7.48
N PRO A 95 2.03 20.93 -7.63
CA PRO A 95 2.88 20.04 -6.83
C PRO A 95 2.70 20.23 -5.32
N SER A 96 2.43 21.45 -4.87
CA SER A 96 2.15 21.76 -3.45
C SER A 96 0.90 21.09 -2.91
N ASP A 97 -0.09 20.77 -3.77
CA ASP A 97 -1.31 20.07 -3.36
C ASP A 97 -1.01 18.61 -3.00
N ILE A 98 0.03 18.03 -3.59
CA ILE A 98 0.46 16.65 -3.37
C ILE A 98 1.51 16.55 -2.27
N ILE A 99 2.55 17.40 -2.34
CA ILE A 99 3.68 17.36 -1.41
C ILE A 99 3.34 18.10 -0.11
N GLY A 100 2.54 19.16 -0.20
CA GLY A 100 2.27 20.06 0.92
C GLY A 100 3.00 21.38 0.79
N THR A 101 2.79 22.25 1.76
CA THR A 101 3.31 23.61 1.74
C THR A 101 3.70 24.09 3.13
N SER A 102 4.60 25.07 3.19
CA SER A 102 4.94 25.76 4.42
C SER A 102 3.91 26.85 4.73
N VAL A 103 3.32 26.78 5.90
CA VAL A 103 2.31 27.75 6.39
C VAL A 103 2.90 28.51 7.57
N TYR A 104 2.77 29.83 7.55
CA TYR A 104 3.18 30.66 8.69
C TYR A 104 2.17 30.54 9.83
N ASN A 105 2.67 30.11 11.00
CA ASN A 105 1.87 30.05 12.21
C ASN A 105 2.06 31.37 13.00
N GLN A 106 1.03 32.20 13.01
CA GLN A 106 1.07 33.49 13.69
C GLN A 106 1.24 33.37 15.21
N LYS A 107 0.82 32.27 15.82
CA LYS A 107 0.93 32.10 17.28
C LYS A 107 2.37 31.85 17.72
N ASP A 108 3.08 31.05 16.91
CA ASP A 108 4.44 30.61 17.24
C ASP A 108 5.52 31.44 16.52
N GLY A 109 5.11 32.34 15.59
CA GLY A 109 6.02 33.16 14.79
C GLY A 109 6.91 32.37 13.82
N ASN A 110 6.56 31.12 13.53
CA ASN A 110 7.38 30.20 12.76
C ASN A 110 6.62 29.62 11.55
N PHE A 111 7.38 29.18 10.53
CA PHE A 111 6.85 28.39 9.43
C PHE A 111 6.74 26.93 9.82
N GLN A 112 5.60 26.33 9.58
CA GLN A 112 5.37 24.90 9.75
C GLN A 112 5.05 24.25 8.42
N PHE A 113 5.74 23.16 8.09
CA PHE A 113 5.46 22.39 6.87
C PHE A 113 4.22 21.54 7.09
N LYS A 114 3.14 21.84 6.37
CA LYS A 114 1.92 21.03 6.32
C LYS A 114 2.08 19.96 5.25
N ARG A 115 2.25 18.73 5.68
CA ARG A 115 2.43 17.57 4.79
C ARG A 115 1.20 17.35 3.91
N GLY A 116 1.42 17.10 2.63
CA GLY A 116 0.39 16.73 1.66
C GLY A 116 0.09 15.23 1.67
N PRO A 117 -0.85 14.79 0.83
CA PRO A 117 -1.33 13.40 0.77
C PRO A 117 -0.24 12.38 0.37
N VAL A 118 0.83 12.79 -0.28
CA VAL A 118 1.93 11.90 -0.69
C VAL A 118 2.65 11.24 0.50
N PHE A 119 2.54 11.80 1.70
CA PHE A 119 3.13 11.23 2.92
C PHE A 119 2.24 10.19 3.61
N SER A 120 1.25 9.64 2.91
CA SER A 120 0.43 8.53 3.41
C SER A 120 1.05 7.18 3.06
N ASN A 121 0.67 6.14 3.82
CA ASN A 121 1.18 4.78 3.59
C ASN A 121 0.54 4.13 2.35
N ILE A 122 -0.76 4.39 2.14
CA ILE A 122 -1.52 3.91 1.00
C ILE A 122 -2.14 5.12 0.31
N ILE A 123 -1.84 5.28 -0.96
CA ILE A 123 -2.35 6.40 -1.76
C ILE A 123 -3.11 5.82 -2.95
N LEU A 124 -4.39 6.16 -3.05
CA LEU A 124 -5.16 5.90 -4.26
C LEU A 124 -5.05 7.11 -5.19
N ILE A 125 -4.52 6.87 -6.36
CA ILE A 125 -4.38 7.88 -7.41
C ILE A 125 -5.44 7.62 -8.47
N ASP A 126 -6.33 8.59 -8.66
CA ASP A 126 -7.34 8.57 -9.71
C ASP A 126 -6.98 9.59 -10.82
N GLU A 127 -7.31 9.22 -12.06
CA GLU A 127 -7.18 10.09 -13.24
C GLU A 127 -5.77 10.67 -13.44
N ILE A 128 -4.74 9.86 -13.21
CA ILE A 128 -3.34 10.26 -13.31
C ILE A 128 -2.98 10.85 -14.70
N ASN A 129 -3.70 10.45 -15.74
CA ASN A 129 -3.57 10.99 -17.10
C ASN A 129 -3.96 12.47 -17.22
N ARG A 130 -4.65 13.03 -16.23
CA ARG A 130 -4.99 14.45 -16.17
C ARG A 130 -3.94 15.30 -15.46
N ALA A 131 -2.91 14.66 -14.90
CA ALA A 131 -1.86 15.39 -14.22
C ALA A 131 -1.17 16.38 -15.13
N PRO A 132 -0.96 17.64 -14.70
CA PRO A 132 -0.11 18.56 -15.43
C PRO A 132 1.32 18.04 -15.53
N ALA A 133 2.02 18.35 -16.62
CA ALA A 133 3.41 17.90 -16.83
C ALA A 133 4.40 18.37 -15.73
N LYS A 134 4.02 19.37 -14.95
CA LYS A 134 4.80 19.93 -13.83
C LYS A 134 4.50 19.27 -12.46
N THR A 135 3.50 18.44 -12.39
CA THR A 135 3.08 17.73 -11.19
C THR A 135 3.42 16.27 -11.27
#